data_f938a04dd918a757c7258da0ceececb8
#
_entry.id   f938a04dd918a757c7258da0ceececb8
#
_cell.length_a   1.000
_cell.length_b   1.000
_cell.length_c   1.000
_cell.angle_alpha   90.00
_cell.angle_beta   90.00
_cell.angle_gamma   90.00
#
_symmetry.space_group_name_H-M   'P 1'
#
loop_
_entity.id
_entity.type
_entity.pdbx_description
1 polymer ?
#
loop_
_entity_poly.entity_id
_entity_poly.type
_entity_poly.pdbx_seq_one_letter_code
_entity_poly.pdbx_strand_id
1 'polypeptide(L)'
;MKQILALIRQNPFFSAVSVIGTAVSITFVMVIYMVYDIQTADLAPESHRSSMVYSSYGYSYRKSDRSNSNTGMSYRAVNAIFKELPGAELVTYLGPTYLRYCGESPARGMRRTVRQVDLNYWSVYDIPLVAGRLFSTEEFDACRDVVVIGEQLAREAFGSAEAAIGKNYFVNFRPKRIVGVTKDVSSLFTFAYGELWMPYSTRDSGLGSEGLRGDFEAVALVKPGVGREELKQQIEQSLARFNETLTEYKLELPDLSTYTERQFFRNDTMSPAVTCIILGLILLIVPAINVSGLISSQMSRRMAELAVRKAYG
;
A
#
# COMPACT_ATOMS: atom_id res chain seq x y z
N MET A 1 -25.45 -9.29 38.75
CA MET A 1 -26.27 -9.49 37.55
C MET A 1 -27.73 -9.04 37.70
N LYS A 2 -28.48 -9.45 38.73
CA LYS A 2 -29.90 -9.06 38.91
C LYS A 2 -30.15 -7.53 38.98
N GLN A 3 -29.23 -6.76 39.57
CA GLN A 3 -29.34 -5.28 39.65
C GLN A 3 -29.13 -4.59 38.30
N ILE A 4 -28.20 -5.10 37.45
CA ILE A 4 -27.95 -4.57 36.11
C ILE A 4 -29.16 -4.82 35.19
N LEU A 5 -29.77 -6.01 35.27
CA LEU A 5 -30.99 -6.34 34.54
C LEU A 5 -32.17 -5.47 34.95
N ALA A 6 -32.29 -5.13 36.25
CA ALA A 6 -33.33 -4.23 36.76
C ALA A 6 -33.13 -2.79 36.21
N LEU A 7 -31.89 -2.30 36.14
CA LEU A 7 -31.54 -0.99 35.57
C LEU A 7 -31.85 -0.88 34.08
N ILE A 8 -31.52 -1.93 33.32
CA ILE A 8 -31.84 -2.00 31.88
C ILE A 8 -33.36 -1.95 31.66
N ARG A 9 -34.13 -2.65 32.49
CA ARG A 9 -35.61 -2.63 32.41
C ARG A 9 -36.25 -1.31 32.83
N GLN A 10 -35.60 -0.55 33.70
CA GLN A 10 -36.12 0.76 34.13
C GLN A 10 -35.98 1.86 33.09
N ASN A 11 -34.95 1.80 32.22
CA ASN A 11 -34.71 2.78 31.15
C ASN A 11 -34.29 2.06 29.85
N PRO A 12 -35.20 1.35 29.17
CA PRO A 12 -34.86 0.46 28.07
C PRO A 12 -34.31 1.22 26.88
N PHE A 13 -34.82 2.39 26.55
CA PHE A 13 -34.35 3.21 25.45
C PHE A 13 -32.89 3.69 25.66
N PHE A 14 -32.62 4.24 26.84
CA PHE A 14 -31.28 4.73 27.20
C PHE A 14 -30.25 3.58 27.23
N SER A 15 -30.65 2.44 27.77
CA SER A 15 -29.79 1.25 27.80
C SER A 15 -29.51 0.71 26.41
N ALA A 16 -30.51 0.67 25.53
CA ALA A 16 -30.36 0.25 24.15
C ALA A 16 -29.39 1.19 23.38
N VAL A 17 -29.57 2.51 23.48
CA VAL A 17 -28.68 3.50 22.84
C VAL A 17 -27.25 3.36 23.36
N SER A 18 -27.05 3.16 24.68
CA SER A 18 -25.73 2.97 25.26
C SER A 18 -25.06 1.70 24.77
N VAL A 19 -25.78 0.58 24.72
CA VAL A 19 -25.23 -0.71 24.22
C VAL A 19 -24.90 -0.63 22.74
N ILE A 20 -25.83 -0.12 21.94
CA ILE A 20 -25.61 0.03 20.48
C ILE A 20 -24.44 0.99 20.22
N GLY A 21 -24.41 2.15 20.86
CA GLY A 21 -23.34 3.13 20.70
C GLY A 21 -21.97 2.57 21.08
N THR A 22 -21.90 1.82 22.18
CA THR A 22 -20.65 1.14 22.60
C THR A 22 -20.25 0.05 21.61
N ALA A 23 -21.20 -0.78 21.17
CA ALA A 23 -20.93 -1.85 20.20
C ALA A 23 -20.41 -1.28 18.87
N VAL A 24 -21.05 -0.23 18.35
CA VAL A 24 -20.62 0.47 17.14
C VAL A 24 -19.20 1.05 17.30
N SER A 25 -18.93 1.73 18.43
CA SER A 25 -17.60 2.30 18.70
C SER A 25 -16.51 1.23 18.75
N ILE A 26 -16.74 0.11 19.43
CA ILE A 26 -15.80 -1.02 19.49
C ILE A 26 -15.58 -1.60 18.09
N THR A 27 -16.66 -1.79 17.33
CA THR A 27 -16.56 -2.31 15.96
C THR A 27 -15.69 -1.40 15.08
N PHE A 28 -15.88 -0.08 15.14
CA PHE A 28 -15.04 0.86 14.40
C PHE A 28 -13.58 0.80 14.82
N VAL A 29 -13.29 0.74 16.12
CA VAL A 29 -11.90 0.61 16.62
C VAL A 29 -11.27 -0.69 16.12
N MET A 30 -12.02 -1.80 16.13
CA MET A 30 -11.53 -3.08 15.57
C MET A 30 -11.26 -3.00 14.07
N VAL A 31 -12.15 -2.38 13.29
CA VAL A 31 -11.95 -2.19 11.84
C VAL A 31 -10.72 -1.34 11.58
N ILE A 32 -10.53 -0.24 12.31
CA ILE A 32 -9.34 0.62 12.19
C ILE A 32 -8.07 -0.19 12.49
N TYR A 33 -8.08 -0.98 13.57
CA TYR A 33 -6.94 -1.83 13.94
C TYR A 33 -6.66 -2.89 12.86
N MET A 34 -7.69 -3.56 12.32
CA MET A 34 -7.53 -4.54 11.25
C MET A 34 -6.93 -3.92 9.98
N VAL A 35 -7.39 -2.74 9.58
CA VAL A 35 -6.82 -2.02 8.43
C VAL A 35 -5.36 -1.64 8.68
N TYR A 36 -5.05 -1.17 9.88
CA TYR A 36 -3.68 -0.87 10.28
C TYR A 36 -2.79 -2.13 10.22
N ASP A 37 -3.26 -3.23 10.78
CA ASP A 37 -2.53 -4.51 10.80
C ASP A 37 -2.28 -5.02 9.38
N ILE A 38 -3.29 -5.02 8.51
CA ILE A 38 -3.14 -5.40 7.10
C ILE A 38 -2.09 -4.52 6.38
N GLN A 39 -2.00 -3.25 6.73
CA GLN A 39 -1.05 -2.33 6.12
C GLN A 39 0.37 -2.42 6.67
N THR A 40 0.57 -3.00 7.85
CA THR A 40 1.89 -3.00 8.52
C THR A 40 2.48 -4.38 8.71
N ALA A 41 1.67 -5.42 8.80
CA ALA A 41 2.13 -6.79 8.97
C ALA A 41 2.69 -7.39 7.67
N ASP A 42 3.56 -8.38 7.85
CA ASP A 42 4.09 -9.21 6.78
C ASP A 42 3.01 -10.20 6.32
N LEU A 43 2.18 -9.77 5.39
CA LEU A 43 1.05 -10.55 4.85
C LEU A 43 1.23 -10.76 3.34
N ALA A 44 0.95 -11.98 2.86
CA ALA A 44 0.91 -12.24 1.42
C ALA A 44 -0.11 -11.32 0.71
N PRO A 45 0.25 -10.77 -0.45
CA PRO A 45 1.45 -11.03 -1.23
C PRO A 45 2.70 -10.21 -0.85
N GLU A 46 2.66 -9.36 0.15
CA GLU A 46 3.78 -8.54 0.61
C GLU A 46 4.37 -9.11 1.92
N SER A 47 4.75 -10.39 1.91
CA SER A 47 5.18 -11.16 3.09
C SER A 47 6.53 -10.74 3.69
N HIS A 48 7.26 -9.86 3.02
CA HIS A 48 8.61 -9.43 3.43
C HIS A 48 8.70 -7.93 3.74
N ARG A 49 7.57 -7.26 4.00
CA ARG A 49 7.52 -5.80 4.24
C ARG A 49 8.50 -5.33 5.31
N SER A 50 8.61 -6.08 6.41
CA SER A 50 9.53 -5.77 7.52
C SER A 50 10.99 -5.84 7.12
N SER A 51 11.32 -6.55 6.04
CA SER A 51 12.67 -6.75 5.52
C SER A 51 12.92 -6.00 4.21
N MET A 52 12.10 -5.03 3.87
CA MET A 52 12.24 -4.24 2.64
C MET A 52 12.62 -2.79 2.92
N VAL A 53 13.43 -2.22 2.03
CA VAL A 53 13.74 -0.79 1.95
C VAL A 53 13.17 -0.26 0.64
N TYR A 54 12.40 0.79 0.75
CA TYR A 54 11.68 1.41 -0.38
C TYR A 54 12.31 2.75 -0.72
N SER A 55 12.37 3.07 -2.01
CA SER A 55 12.72 4.39 -2.54
C SER A 55 11.78 4.74 -3.68
N SER A 56 10.93 5.74 -3.47
CA SER A 56 9.86 6.07 -4.41
C SER A 56 10.11 7.31 -5.20
N TYR A 57 10.84 8.25 -4.65
CA TYR A 57 11.12 9.50 -5.31
C TYR A 57 12.49 10.02 -4.92
N GLY A 58 13.02 10.93 -5.73
CA GLY A 58 14.25 11.63 -5.47
C GLY A 58 14.07 13.12 -5.70
N TYR A 59 14.84 13.93 -5.00
CA TYR A 59 15.00 15.34 -5.30
C TYR A 59 16.19 15.52 -6.21
N SER A 60 15.97 16.03 -7.42
CA SER A 60 17.06 16.46 -8.28
C SER A 60 17.27 17.96 -8.12
N TYR A 61 18.47 18.35 -7.71
CA TYR A 61 18.88 19.76 -7.58
C TYR A 61 19.84 20.11 -8.67
N ARG A 62 19.64 21.28 -9.29
CA ARG A 62 20.69 21.88 -10.12
C ARG A 62 21.74 22.50 -9.21
N LYS A 63 23.02 22.15 -9.43
CA LYS A 63 24.14 22.62 -8.58
C LYS A 63 24.34 24.13 -8.60
N SER A 64 23.97 24.81 -9.72
CA SER A 64 24.20 26.24 -9.93
C SER A 64 23.25 27.14 -9.15
N ASP A 65 21.96 26.82 -9.09
CA ASP A 65 20.91 27.70 -8.54
C ASP A 65 20.05 27.01 -7.47
N ARG A 66 20.37 25.77 -7.13
CA ARG A 66 19.59 24.92 -6.21
C ARG A 66 18.12 24.77 -6.58
N SER A 67 17.74 25.03 -7.82
CA SER A 67 16.41 24.71 -8.28
C SER A 67 16.19 23.20 -8.15
N ASN A 68 15.08 22.81 -7.51
CA ASN A 68 14.77 21.42 -7.23
C ASN A 68 13.56 20.95 -7.99
N SER A 69 13.48 19.64 -8.16
CA SER A 69 12.31 18.96 -8.65
C SER A 69 12.12 17.66 -7.87
N ASN A 70 10.95 17.54 -7.27
CA ASN A 70 10.50 16.30 -6.65
C ASN A 70 9.77 15.47 -7.70
N THR A 71 10.41 14.39 -8.16
CA THR A 71 9.82 13.46 -9.12
C THR A 71 10.29 12.04 -8.80
N GLY A 72 9.61 11.05 -9.35
CA GLY A 72 10.16 9.70 -9.40
C GLY A 72 11.52 9.68 -10.11
N MET A 73 12.25 8.62 -9.93
CA MET A 73 13.58 8.44 -10.51
C MET A 73 13.49 7.88 -11.95
N SER A 74 14.44 8.24 -12.79
CA SER A 74 14.61 7.55 -14.09
C SER A 74 15.10 6.12 -13.87
N TYR A 75 14.88 5.25 -14.86
CA TYR A 75 15.48 3.89 -14.86
C TYR A 75 17.00 3.93 -14.69
N ARG A 76 17.67 4.87 -15.39
CA ARG A 76 19.12 5.07 -15.26
C ARG A 76 19.54 5.31 -13.81
N ALA A 77 18.81 6.17 -13.09
CA ALA A 77 19.15 6.52 -11.71
C ALA A 77 18.91 5.32 -10.76
N VAL A 78 17.73 4.67 -10.82
CA VAL A 78 17.47 3.52 -9.95
C VAL A 78 18.42 2.36 -10.23
N ASN A 79 18.73 2.09 -11.51
CA ASN A 79 19.66 1.04 -11.87
C ASN A 79 21.09 1.33 -11.39
N ALA A 80 21.57 2.57 -11.52
CA ALA A 80 22.91 2.95 -11.08
C ALA A 80 23.08 2.87 -9.56
N ILE A 81 22.04 3.16 -8.82
CA ILE A 81 22.08 3.22 -7.35
C ILE A 81 21.81 1.85 -6.71
N PHE A 82 20.87 1.09 -7.25
CA PHE A 82 20.32 -0.10 -6.58
C PHE A 82 20.79 -1.44 -7.19
N LYS A 83 21.41 -1.47 -8.38
CA LYS A 83 21.78 -2.72 -9.08
C LYS A 83 22.76 -3.58 -8.28
N GLU A 84 23.75 -2.97 -7.63
CA GLU A 84 24.85 -3.67 -6.97
C GLU A 84 24.89 -3.30 -5.49
N LEU A 85 24.01 -3.91 -4.69
CA LEU A 85 23.93 -3.73 -3.25
C LEU A 85 24.28 -5.06 -2.55
N PRO A 86 25.44 -5.18 -1.89
CA PRO A 86 25.84 -6.42 -1.23
C PRO A 86 24.89 -6.87 -0.12
N GLY A 87 24.22 -5.94 0.54
CA GLY A 87 23.25 -6.19 1.60
C GLY A 87 21.84 -6.49 1.12
N ALA A 88 21.56 -6.38 -0.19
CA ALA A 88 20.29 -6.77 -0.75
C ALA A 88 20.32 -8.23 -1.23
N GLU A 89 19.28 -8.99 -0.92
CA GLU A 89 19.03 -10.31 -1.49
C GLU A 89 18.50 -10.18 -2.92
N LEU A 90 17.49 -9.34 -3.08
CA LEU A 90 16.87 -9.01 -4.36
C LEU A 90 16.55 -7.51 -4.42
N VAL A 91 16.60 -6.97 -5.62
CA VAL A 91 16.09 -5.63 -5.89
C VAL A 91 15.10 -5.74 -7.04
N THR A 92 13.93 -5.13 -6.88
CA THR A 92 12.94 -4.99 -7.95
C THR A 92 12.71 -3.51 -8.25
N TYR A 93 12.56 -3.22 -9.53
CA TYR A 93 12.22 -1.89 -10.02
C TYR A 93 10.75 -1.89 -10.43
N LEU A 94 10.00 -1.01 -9.80
CA LEU A 94 8.62 -0.78 -10.15
C LEU A 94 8.57 0.40 -11.12
N GLY A 95 8.12 0.14 -12.31
CA GLY A 95 7.78 1.20 -13.25
C GLY A 95 6.47 1.88 -12.84
N PRO A 96 6.05 2.89 -13.60
CA PRO A 96 4.86 3.64 -13.28
C PRO A 96 3.61 2.77 -13.27
N THR A 97 2.72 3.08 -12.32
CA THR A 97 1.38 2.48 -12.24
C THR A 97 0.39 3.43 -12.89
N TYR A 98 -0.34 2.94 -13.88
CA TYR A 98 -1.28 3.74 -14.64
C TYR A 98 -2.69 3.17 -14.63
N LEU A 99 -3.66 4.06 -14.60
CA LEU A 99 -5.04 3.73 -14.91
C LEU A 99 -5.21 3.83 -16.44
N ARG A 100 -5.28 2.70 -17.14
CA ARG A 100 -5.35 2.61 -18.61
C ARG A 100 -6.67 2.05 -19.07
N TYR A 101 -7.08 2.41 -20.27
CA TYR A 101 -8.22 1.80 -20.94
C TYR A 101 -7.80 0.41 -21.43
N CYS A 102 -8.46 -0.64 -20.92
CA CYS A 102 -8.11 -2.02 -21.17
C CYS A 102 -9.36 -2.85 -21.49
N GLY A 103 -9.25 -3.82 -22.39
CA GLY A 103 -10.36 -4.68 -22.75
C GLY A 103 -9.99 -5.82 -23.70
N GLU A 104 -10.94 -6.73 -23.92
CA GLU A 104 -10.81 -7.84 -24.87
C GLU A 104 -10.78 -7.37 -26.35
N SER A 105 -11.27 -6.14 -26.60
CA SER A 105 -11.19 -5.49 -27.90
C SER A 105 -11.02 -3.97 -27.73
N PRO A 106 -10.55 -3.26 -28.77
CA PRO A 106 -10.42 -1.80 -28.72
C PRO A 106 -11.73 -1.05 -28.47
N ALA A 107 -12.87 -1.66 -28.80
CA ALA A 107 -14.20 -1.05 -28.66
C ALA A 107 -14.85 -1.35 -27.29
N ARG A 108 -14.41 -2.38 -26.60
CA ARG A 108 -14.95 -2.84 -25.32
C ARG A 108 -13.86 -2.86 -24.28
N GLY A 109 -13.86 -1.90 -23.42
CA GLY A 109 -12.90 -1.84 -22.33
C GLY A 109 -13.34 -0.89 -21.24
N MET A 110 -12.60 -0.91 -20.16
CA MET A 110 -12.76 0.00 -19.04
C MET A 110 -11.39 0.38 -18.46
N ARG A 111 -11.38 1.34 -17.56
CA ARG A 111 -10.15 1.73 -16.89
C ARG A 111 -9.70 0.65 -15.90
N ARG A 112 -8.49 0.16 -16.07
CA ARG A 112 -7.85 -0.85 -15.23
C ARG A 112 -6.49 -0.37 -14.75
N THR A 113 -6.12 -0.80 -13.56
CA THR A 113 -4.80 -0.50 -12.99
C THR A 113 -3.74 -1.40 -13.60
N VAL A 114 -2.85 -0.80 -14.39
CA VAL A 114 -1.71 -1.46 -15.03
C VAL A 114 -0.45 -1.13 -14.26
N ARG A 115 0.25 -2.14 -13.78
CA ARG A 115 1.54 -2.02 -13.11
C ARG A 115 2.65 -2.49 -14.02
N GLN A 116 3.72 -1.70 -14.11
CA GLN A 116 4.92 -2.08 -14.85
C GLN A 116 5.97 -2.61 -13.87
N VAL A 117 6.51 -3.80 -14.16
CA VAL A 117 7.39 -4.54 -13.23
C VAL A 117 8.55 -5.18 -13.97
N ASP A 118 9.58 -5.59 -13.22
CA ASP A 118 10.68 -6.43 -13.69
C ASP A 118 10.44 -7.92 -13.38
N LEU A 119 11.45 -8.73 -13.64
CA LEU A 119 11.42 -10.17 -13.36
C LEU A 119 11.51 -10.48 -11.86
N ASN A 120 12.28 -9.67 -11.11
CA ASN A 120 12.48 -9.87 -9.68
C ASN A 120 11.22 -9.58 -8.85
N TYR A 121 10.29 -8.80 -9.42
CA TYR A 121 9.02 -8.48 -8.78
C TYR A 121 8.28 -9.71 -8.27
N TRP A 122 8.24 -10.76 -9.06
CA TRP A 122 7.53 -12.00 -8.73
C TRP A 122 8.19 -12.83 -7.63
N SER A 123 9.49 -12.61 -7.38
CA SER A 123 10.23 -13.22 -6.28
C SER A 123 10.19 -12.40 -5.00
N VAL A 124 9.91 -11.10 -5.12
CA VAL A 124 9.77 -10.19 -3.99
C VAL A 124 8.34 -10.23 -3.43
N TYR A 125 7.36 -10.42 -4.31
CA TYR A 125 5.93 -10.45 -3.95
C TYR A 125 5.34 -11.82 -4.21
N ASP A 126 4.75 -12.43 -3.19
CA ASP A 126 4.16 -13.77 -3.24
C ASP A 126 2.77 -13.76 -3.90
N ILE A 127 2.72 -13.50 -5.20
CA ILE A 127 1.49 -13.50 -5.97
C ILE A 127 1.33 -14.86 -6.66
N PRO A 128 0.39 -15.72 -6.24
CA PRO A 128 0.25 -17.06 -6.80
C PRO A 128 -0.17 -17.04 -8.27
N LEU A 129 0.51 -17.81 -9.09
CA LEU A 129 0.11 -18.08 -10.47
C LEU A 129 -1.08 -19.07 -10.49
N VAL A 130 -2.13 -18.76 -11.27
CA VAL A 130 -3.32 -19.59 -11.43
C VAL A 130 -3.25 -20.41 -12.71
N ALA A 131 -2.83 -19.76 -13.81
CA ALA A 131 -2.70 -20.42 -15.11
C ALA A 131 -1.58 -19.80 -15.95
N GLY A 132 -1.03 -20.56 -16.88
CA GLY A 132 0.03 -20.09 -17.78
C GLY A 132 1.38 -19.96 -17.08
N ARG A 133 2.09 -18.87 -17.35
CA ARG A 133 3.43 -18.58 -16.82
C ARG A 133 3.63 -17.08 -16.63
N LEU A 134 4.67 -16.70 -15.92
CA LEU A 134 5.15 -15.31 -15.89
C LEU A 134 5.93 -15.01 -17.18
N PHE A 135 6.17 -13.73 -17.48
CA PHE A 135 7.00 -13.38 -18.65
C PHE A 135 8.47 -13.75 -18.40
N SER A 136 9.13 -14.18 -19.47
CA SER A 136 10.51 -14.66 -19.42
C SER A 136 11.52 -13.52 -19.58
N THR A 137 12.81 -13.83 -19.31
CA THR A 137 13.93 -12.90 -19.53
C THR A 137 14.01 -12.50 -21.00
N GLU A 138 13.83 -13.44 -21.93
CA GLU A 138 13.86 -13.16 -23.36
C GLU A 138 12.71 -12.24 -23.80
N GLU A 139 11.52 -12.41 -23.20
CA GLU A 139 10.38 -11.52 -23.48
C GLU A 139 10.62 -10.12 -22.92
N PHE A 140 11.22 -10.06 -21.72
CA PHE A 140 11.58 -8.81 -21.06
C PHE A 140 12.63 -8.05 -21.87
N ASP A 141 13.75 -8.71 -22.22
CA ASP A 141 14.87 -8.10 -22.95
C ASP A 141 14.48 -7.70 -24.39
N ALA A 142 13.65 -8.52 -25.03
CA ALA A 142 13.14 -8.25 -26.37
C ALA A 142 11.95 -7.26 -26.37
N CYS A 143 11.60 -6.66 -25.24
CA CYS A 143 10.48 -5.71 -25.09
C CYS A 143 9.17 -6.25 -25.70
N ARG A 144 8.86 -7.53 -25.48
CA ARG A 144 7.69 -8.17 -26.06
C ARG A 144 6.40 -7.64 -25.43
N ASP A 145 5.39 -7.53 -26.28
CA ASP A 145 4.03 -7.10 -25.89
C ASP A 145 3.27 -8.23 -25.17
N VAL A 146 3.71 -8.54 -23.95
CA VAL A 146 3.10 -9.56 -23.07
C VAL A 146 2.47 -8.92 -21.83
N VAL A 147 1.51 -9.62 -21.24
CA VAL A 147 0.79 -9.20 -20.03
C VAL A 147 0.44 -10.40 -19.17
N VAL A 148 0.52 -10.22 -17.86
CA VAL A 148 -0.07 -11.09 -16.84
C VAL A 148 -1.28 -10.37 -16.29
N ILE A 149 -2.40 -11.06 -16.10
CA ILE A 149 -3.67 -10.48 -15.64
C ILE A 149 -4.17 -11.17 -14.38
N GLY A 150 -5.02 -10.48 -13.60
CA GLY A 150 -5.70 -11.06 -12.45
C GLY A 150 -6.77 -12.07 -12.85
N GLU A 151 -7.07 -13.03 -11.95
CA GLU A 151 -8.04 -14.11 -12.16
C GLU A 151 -9.44 -13.57 -12.42
N GLN A 152 -9.87 -12.56 -11.68
CA GLN A 152 -11.18 -11.93 -11.89
C GLN A 152 -11.28 -11.35 -13.30
N LEU A 153 -10.24 -10.63 -13.75
CA LEU A 153 -10.21 -10.05 -15.08
C LEU A 153 -10.24 -11.12 -16.19
N ALA A 154 -9.51 -12.22 -16.00
CA ALA A 154 -9.53 -13.35 -16.91
C ALA A 154 -10.93 -13.98 -17.03
N ARG A 155 -11.65 -14.13 -15.91
CA ARG A 155 -13.02 -14.64 -15.89
C ARG A 155 -14.02 -13.67 -16.56
N GLU A 156 -13.90 -12.38 -16.28
CA GLU A 156 -14.77 -11.35 -16.86
C GLU A 156 -14.64 -11.28 -18.38
N ALA A 157 -13.40 -11.35 -18.91
CA ALA A 157 -13.15 -11.17 -20.33
C ALA A 157 -13.22 -12.46 -21.14
N PHE A 158 -12.84 -13.59 -20.57
CA PHE A 158 -12.63 -14.86 -21.31
C PHE A 158 -13.35 -16.07 -20.69
N GLY A 159 -14.04 -15.92 -19.56
CA GLY A 159 -14.79 -16.96 -18.88
C GLY A 159 -13.97 -17.82 -17.92
N SER A 160 -12.66 -18.03 -18.14
CA SER A 160 -11.76 -18.70 -17.19
C SER A 160 -10.32 -18.23 -17.33
N ALA A 161 -9.48 -18.59 -16.36
CA ALA A 161 -8.07 -18.31 -16.37
C ALA A 161 -7.34 -19.00 -17.55
N GLU A 162 -7.65 -20.27 -17.78
CA GLU A 162 -7.05 -21.10 -18.85
C GLU A 162 -7.45 -20.58 -20.24
N ALA A 163 -8.71 -20.16 -20.40
CA ALA A 163 -9.22 -19.64 -21.67
C ALA A 163 -8.58 -18.30 -22.06
N ALA A 164 -8.06 -17.56 -21.07
CA ALA A 164 -7.38 -16.29 -21.30
C ALA A 164 -5.95 -16.47 -21.88
N ILE A 165 -5.27 -17.58 -21.57
CA ILE A 165 -3.89 -17.80 -21.97
C ILE A 165 -3.73 -17.78 -23.50
N GLY A 166 -2.75 -17.00 -23.97
CA GLY A 166 -2.43 -16.85 -25.39
C GLY A 166 -3.38 -15.91 -26.16
N LYS A 167 -4.46 -15.43 -25.53
CA LYS A 167 -5.36 -14.43 -26.13
C LYS A 167 -4.70 -13.04 -26.08
N ASN A 168 -5.23 -12.14 -26.89
CA ASN A 168 -4.85 -10.73 -26.86
C ASN A 168 -5.78 -9.97 -25.89
N TYR A 169 -5.17 -9.14 -25.07
CA TYR A 169 -5.86 -8.14 -24.26
C TYR A 169 -5.33 -6.76 -24.61
N PHE A 170 -6.20 -5.83 -24.86
CA PHE A 170 -5.83 -4.50 -25.34
C PHE A 170 -5.55 -3.59 -24.15
N VAL A 171 -4.36 -3.02 -24.10
CA VAL A 171 -3.95 -2.01 -23.12
C VAL A 171 -3.69 -0.71 -23.89
N ASN A 172 -4.46 0.31 -23.61
CA ASN A 172 -4.40 1.58 -24.33
C ASN A 172 -4.44 1.40 -25.88
N PHE A 173 -5.41 0.59 -26.34
CA PHE A 173 -5.65 0.22 -27.74
C PHE A 173 -4.57 -0.63 -28.41
N ARG A 174 -3.52 -1.04 -27.69
CA ARG A 174 -2.47 -1.92 -28.21
C ARG A 174 -2.66 -3.35 -27.73
N PRO A 175 -2.60 -4.36 -28.61
CA PRO A 175 -2.75 -5.74 -28.19
C PRO A 175 -1.51 -6.20 -27.40
N LYS A 176 -1.74 -6.83 -26.26
CA LYS A 176 -0.75 -7.51 -25.45
C LYS A 176 -1.17 -8.97 -25.32
N ARG A 177 -0.24 -9.90 -25.50
CA ARG A 177 -0.52 -11.33 -25.38
C ARG A 177 -0.56 -11.72 -23.90
N ILE A 178 -1.65 -12.33 -23.45
CA ILE A 178 -1.75 -12.89 -22.09
C ILE A 178 -0.86 -14.12 -22.01
N VAL A 179 0.14 -14.10 -21.12
CA VAL A 179 1.07 -15.22 -20.88
C VAL A 179 0.78 -15.92 -19.56
N GLY A 180 0.14 -15.24 -18.61
CA GLY A 180 -0.19 -15.78 -17.30
C GLY A 180 -1.40 -15.10 -16.67
N VAL A 181 -1.98 -15.84 -15.74
CA VAL A 181 -3.07 -15.36 -14.87
C VAL A 181 -2.66 -15.63 -13.43
N THR A 182 -2.74 -14.61 -12.58
CA THR A 182 -2.41 -14.68 -11.16
C THR A 182 -3.65 -14.53 -10.30
N LYS A 183 -3.56 -14.87 -9.01
CA LYS A 183 -4.58 -14.48 -8.04
C LYS A 183 -4.73 -12.97 -8.01
N ASP A 184 -5.96 -12.54 -7.72
CA ASP A 184 -6.23 -11.11 -7.55
C ASP A 184 -5.55 -10.59 -6.28
N VAL A 185 -5.00 -9.39 -6.40
CA VAL A 185 -4.34 -8.69 -5.30
C VAL A 185 -5.26 -7.56 -4.83
N SER A 186 -5.48 -7.46 -3.53
CA SER A 186 -6.26 -6.37 -2.96
C SER A 186 -5.55 -5.02 -3.10
N SER A 187 -6.29 -3.96 -3.36
CA SER A 187 -5.77 -2.58 -3.43
C SER A 187 -5.18 -2.07 -2.09
N LEU A 188 -5.36 -2.81 -1.00
CA LEU A 188 -4.70 -2.54 0.28
C LEU A 188 -3.18 -2.83 0.23
N PHE A 189 -2.72 -3.65 -0.71
CA PHE A 189 -1.31 -3.97 -0.92
C PHE A 189 -0.71 -3.05 -1.99
N THR A 190 -0.28 -1.87 -1.58
CA THR A 190 0.07 -0.76 -2.48
C THR A 190 1.12 -1.12 -3.53
N PHE A 191 2.14 -1.92 -3.17
CA PHE A 191 3.24 -2.25 -4.07
C PHE A 191 3.01 -3.52 -4.89
N ALA A 192 2.22 -4.45 -4.35
CA ALA A 192 1.85 -5.66 -5.05
C ALA A 192 0.60 -5.49 -5.93
N TYR A 193 -0.23 -4.45 -5.66
CA TYR A 193 -1.50 -4.28 -6.36
C TYR A 193 -1.34 -3.93 -7.83
N GLY A 194 -2.07 -4.64 -8.64
CA GLY A 194 -2.32 -4.40 -10.06
C GLY A 194 -3.50 -5.28 -10.49
N GLU A 195 -4.24 -4.87 -11.52
CA GLU A 195 -5.19 -5.74 -12.22
C GLU A 195 -4.50 -6.42 -13.41
N LEU A 196 -3.43 -5.77 -13.91
CA LEU A 196 -2.55 -6.27 -14.97
C LEU A 196 -1.10 -5.89 -14.66
N TRP A 197 -0.19 -6.79 -15.00
CA TRP A 197 1.25 -6.58 -14.86
C TRP A 197 1.93 -6.72 -16.23
N MET A 198 2.78 -5.76 -16.56
CA MET A 198 3.53 -5.74 -17.82
C MET A 198 5.02 -5.54 -17.55
N PRO A 199 5.91 -6.08 -18.39
CA PRO A 199 7.31 -5.71 -18.34
C PRO A 199 7.49 -4.20 -18.52
N TYR A 200 8.27 -3.55 -17.66
CA TYR A 200 8.57 -2.13 -17.85
C TYR A 200 9.52 -1.89 -19.05
N SER A 201 10.17 -2.94 -19.56
CA SER A 201 10.99 -2.89 -20.77
C SER A 201 10.21 -2.55 -22.03
N THR A 202 8.88 -2.61 -22.01
CA THR A 202 8.05 -2.20 -23.14
C THR A 202 8.20 -0.70 -23.43
N ARG A 203 7.98 -0.28 -24.68
CA ARG A 203 8.21 1.11 -25.16
C ARG A 203 7.49 2.21 -24.40
N ASP A 204 6.48 1.86 -23.59
CA ASP A 204 5.68 2.80 -22.83
C ASP A 204 6.33 3.20 -21.47
N SER A 205 7.50 2.66 -21.13
CA SER A 205 8.11 2.79 -19.80
C SER A 205 9.10 3.95 -19.60
N GLY A 206 9.45 4.67 -20.67
CA GLY A 206 10.41 5.78 -20.56
C GLY A 206 11.86 5.36 -20.26
N LEU A 207 12.24 4.11 -20.54
CA LEU A 207 13.61 3.57 -20.30
C LEU A 207 14.72 4.35 -20.99
N GLY A 208 14.43 5.00 -22.13
CA GLY A 208 15.39 5.77 -22.90
C GLY A 208 15.68 7.17 -22.38
N SER A 209 15.11 7.58 -21.26
CA SER A 209 15.40 8.89 -20.68
C SER A 209 16.79 8.92 -20.06
N GLU A 210 17.70 9.72 -20.60
CA GLU A 210 19.02 9.97 -20.02
C GLU A 210 18.96 10.89 -18.78
N GLY A 211 17.82 11.52 -18.53
CA GLY A 211 17.59 12.40 -17.38
C GLY A 211 17.56 11.67 -16.04
N LEU A 212 17.47 12.43 -14.97
CA LEU A 212 17.30 11.90 -13.62
C LEU A 212 15.83 11.65 -13.27
N ARG A 213 14.91 12.28 -14.00
CA ARG A 213 13.47 12.24 -13.77
C ARG A 213 12.82 11.06 -14.48
N GLY A 214 11.91 10.43 -13.77
CA GLY A 214 11.08 9.32 -14.27
C GLY A 214 10.06 8.93 -13.23
N ASP A 215 9.45 7.80 -13.41
CA ASP A 215 8.39 7.28 -12.52
C ASP A 215 8.77 5.91 -11.93
N PHE A 216 10.07 5.61 -11.86
CA PHE A 216 10.54 4.36 -11.29
C PHE A 216 10.72 4.48 -9.78
N GLU A 217 10.36 3.41 -9.12
CA GLU A 217 10.58 3.15 -7.70
C GLU A 217 11.51 1.95 -7.56
N ALA A 218 12.29 1.88 -6.51
CA ALA A 218 13.10 0.72 -6.18
C ALA A 218 12.65 0.12 -4.84
N VAL A 219 12.61 -1.19 -4.80
CA VAL A 219 12.36 -1.96 -3.57
C VAL A 219 13.49 -2.97 -3.43
N ALA A 220 14.22 -2.87 -2.33
CA ALA A 220 15.33 -3.76 -2.01
C ALA A 220 14.94 -4.66 -0.82
N LEU A 221 14.96 -5.97 -1.04
CA LEU A 221 14.80 -6.98 -0.01
C LEU A 221 16.14 -7.18 0.70
N VAL A 222 16.14 -7.00 2.00
CA VAL A 222 17.35 -7.14 2.85
C VAL A 222 17.76 -8.60 2.91
N LYS A 223 19.05 -8.86 2.70
CA LYS A 223 19.63 -10.20 2.81
C LYS A 223 19.57 -10.71 4.25
N PRO A 224 19.26 -12.00 4.49
CA PRO A 224 19.30 -12.58 5.83
C PRO A 224 20.62 -12.33 6.54
N GLY A 225 20.55 -11.81 7.77
CA GLY A 225 21.72 -11.47 8.58
C GLY A 225 22.29 -10.06 8.38
N VAL A 226 21.76 -9.29 7.43
CA VAL A 226 22.09 -7.87 7.22
C VAL A 226 21.02 -6.99 7.90
N GLY A 227 21.45 -5.89 8.53
CA GLY A 227 20.54 -4.91 9.10
C GLY A 227 19.98 -3.96 8.03
N ARG A 228 18.72 -3.53 8.19
CA ARG A 228 18.12 -2.53 7.27
C ARG A 228 18.90 -1.23 7.21
N GLU A 229 19.42 -0.78 8.33
CA GLU A 229 20.24 0.44 8.39
C GLU A 229 21.57 0.28 7.65
N GLU A 230 22.15 -0.92 7.67
CA GLU A 230 23.33 -1.24 6.88
C GLU A 230 23.01 -1.16 5.37
N LEU A 231 21.88 -1.72 4.93
CA LEU A 231 21.45 -1.61 3.55
C LEU A 231 21.19 -0.16 3.13
N LYS A 232 20.56 0.65 3.99
CA LYS A 232 20.37 2.09 3.75
C LYS A 232 21.71 2.80 3.55
N GLN A 233 22.70 2.53 4.41
CA GLN A 233 24.05 3.10 4.25
C GLN A 233 24.72 2.69 2.93
N GLN A 234 24.55 1.44 2.50
CA GLN A 234 25.04 0.99 1.19
C GLN A 234 24.37 1.72 0.03
N ILE A 235 23.06 1.96 0.12
CA ILE A 235 22.30 2.76 -0.88
C ILE A 235 22.82 4.20 -0.90
N GLU A 236 23.03 4.83 0.26
CA GLU A 236 23.58 6.18 0.37
C GLU A 236 24.99 6.29 -0.24
N GLN A 237 25.85 5.30 0.00
CA GLN A 237 27.17 5.23 -0.61
C GLN A 237 27.10 5.08 -2.13
N SER A 238 26.18 4.26 -2.63
CA SER A 238 25.93 4.09 -4.07
C SER A 238 25.40 5.39 -4.69
N LEU A 239 24.49 6.08 -4.00
CA LEU A 239 23.99 7.39 -4.40
C LEU A 239 25.10 8.44 -4.44
N ALA A 240 26.02 8.44 -3.46
CA ALA A 240 27.16 9.35 -3.44
C ALA A 240 28.06 9.13 -4.68
N ARG A 241 28.41 7.85 -4.97
CA ARG A 241 29.18 7.49 -6.19
C ARG A 241 28.45 7.92 -7.46
N PHE A 242 27.15 7.69 -7.55
CA PHE A 242 26.36 8.13 -8.71
C PHE A 242 26.39 9.65 -8.86
N ASN A 243 26.27 10.41 -7.77
CA ASN A 243 26.31 11.87 -7.77
C ASN A 243 27.68 12.44 -8.22
N GLU A 244 28.77 11.71 -8.05
CA GLU A 244 30.11 12.09 -8.58
C GLU A 244 30.14 12.03 -10.11
N THR A 245 29.33 11.19 -10.73
CA THR A 245 29.21 11.09 -12.19
C THR A 245 28.36 12.22 -12.80
N LEU A 246 27.60 12.94 -11.99
CA LEU A 246 26.72 14.01 -12.44
C LEU A 246 27.43 15.36 -12.40
N THR A 247 27.44 16.07 -13.52
CA THR A 247 28.09 17.40 -13.62
C THR A 247 27.17 18.52 -13.16
N GLU A 248 25.98 18.60 -13.69
CA GLU A 248 25.05 19.72 -13.53
C GLU A 248 24.08 19.55 -12.35
N TYR A 249 23.71 18.30 -12.05
CA TYR A 249 22.69 17.97 -11.08
C TYR A 249 23.25 17.16 -9.92
N LYS A 250 22.52 17.17 -8.79
CA LYS A 250 22.69 16.26 -7.66
C LYS A 250 21.36 15.60 -7.38
N LEU A 251 21.37 14.29 -7.13
CA LEU A 251 20.20 13.53 -6.70
C LEU A 251 20.28 13.28 -5.19
N GLU A 252 19.17 13.45 -4.49
CA GLU A 252 18.98 13.07 -3.09
C GLU A 252 17.79 12.14 -2.96
N LEU A 253 17.91 11.13 -2.10
CA LEU A 253 16.85 10.18 -1.79
C LEU A 253 16.39 10.39 -0.35
N PRO A 254 15.44 11.30 -0.10
CA PRO A 254 14.96 11.58 1.24
C PRO A 254 14.07 10.45 1.80
N ASP A 255 13.64 9.55 0.95
CA ASP A 255 12.61 8.55 1.22
C ASP A 255 13.17 7.11 1.18
N LEU A 256 14.37 6.91 1.79
CA LEU A 256 14.83 5.56 2.11
C LEU A 256 14.10 5.07 3.35
N SER A 257 12.89 4.57 3.14
CA SER A 257 11.96 4.27 4.23
C SER A 257 11.60 2.78 4.28
N THR A 258 11.17 2.34 5.44
CA THR A 258 10.43 1.09 5.57
C THR A 258 9.02 1.27 5.03
N TYR A 259 8.33 0.18 4.75
CA TYR A 259 6.92 0.23 4.32
C TYR A 259 6.06 1.04 5.29
N THR A 260 6.22 0.79 6.58
CA THR A 260 5.47 1.47 7.64
C THR A 260 5.77 2.96 7.69
N GLU A 261 7.05 3.35 7.67
CA GLU A 261 7.46 4.76 7.62
C GLU A 261 6.84 5.45 6.42
N ARG A 262 6.88 4.81 5.25
CA ARG A 262 6.31 5.34 4.03
C ARG A 262 4.80 5.55 4.09
N GLN A 263 4.06 4.58 4.63
CA GLN A 263 2.61 4.69 4.76
C GLN A 263 2.19 5.79 5.74
N PHE A 264 2.97 5.99 6.80
CA PHE A 264 2.58 6.88 7.89
C PHE A 264 3.18 8.29 7.81
N PHE A 265 4.32 8.48 7.13
CA PHE A 265 5.05 9.76 7.16
C PHE A 265 5.16 10.46 5.79
N ARG A 266 4.65 9.87 4.71
CA ARG A 266 4.83 10.38 3.35
C ARG A 266 4.06 11.67 3.03
N ASN A 267 3.03 12.03 3.76
CA ASN A 267 2.18 13.18 3.43
C ASN A 267 2.39 14.32 4.43
N ASP A 268 2.50 15.57 3.93
CA ASP A 268 2.37 16.81 4.72
C ASP A 268 0.99 16.94 5.40
N THR A 269 0.09 16.04 5.13
CA THR A 269 -1.17 15.82 5.83
C THR A 269 -0.99 14.79 6.94
N MET A 270 -1.76 14.94 8.03
CA MET A 270 -1.73 14.01 9.16
C MET A 270 -1.66 12.56 8.70
N SER A 271 -0.66 11.84 9.23
CA SER A 271 -0.47 10.45 8.88
C SER A 271 -1.77 9.66 9.09
N PRO A 272 -2.09 8.67 8.21
CA PRO A 272 -3.27 7.83 8.39
C PRO A 272 -3.35 7.20 9.79
N ALA A 273 -2.21 6.84 10.39
CA ALA A 273 -2.15 6.32 11.75
C ALA A 273 -2.61 7.35 12.79
N VAL A 274 -2.13 8.59 12.70
CA VAL A 274 -2.56 9.67 13.60
C VAL A 274 -4.04 9.95 13.40
N THR A 275 -4.52 9.96 12.17
CA THR A 275 -5.96 10.11 11.86
C THR A 275 -6.78 8.97 12.49
N CYS A 276 -6.32 7.73 12.35
CA CYS A 276 -6.97 6.56 12.96
C CYS A 276 -6.98 6.64 14.48
N ILE A 277 -5.88 7.08 15.11
CA ILE A 277 -5.80 7.26 16.56
C ILE A 277 -6.81 8.34 17.03
N ILE A 278 -6.85 9.48 16.35
CA ILE A 278 -7.79 10.57 16.68
C ILE A 278 -9.23 10.11 16.52
N LEU A 279 -9.57 9.47 15.40
CA LEU A 279 -10.91 8.90 15.19
C LEU A 279 -11.26 7.86 16.25
N GLY A 280 -10.32 6.99 16.61
CA GLY A 280 -10.50 6.01 17.68
C GLY A 280 -10.76 6.67 19.02
N LEU A 281 -10.03 7.72 19.39
CA LEU A 281 -10.25 8.49 20.61
C LEU A 281 -11.62 9.18 20.61
N ILE A 282 -12.02 9.80 19.49
CA ILE A 282 -13.36 10.42 19.35
C ILE A 282 -14.46 9.37 19.53
N LEU A 283 -14.31 8.20 18.92
CA LEU A 283 -15.28 7.12 19.06
C LEU A 283 -15.38 6.57 20.48
N LEU A 284 -14.30 6.62 21.26
CA LEU A 284 -14.31 6.24 22.68
C LEU A 284 -15.00 7.26 23.60
N ILE A 285 -15.10 8.53 23.18
CA ILE A 285 -15.81 9.57 23.94
C ILE A 285 -17.31 9.24 24.04
N VAL A 286 -17.92 8.70 23.00
CA VAL A 286 -19.37 8.37 22.99
C VAL A 286 -19.73 7.36 24.10
N PRO A 287 -19.07 6.20 24.23
CA PRO A 287 -19.29 5.29 25.36
C PRO A 287 -19.01 5.95 26.72
N ALA A 288 -17.96 6.76 26.82
CA ALA A 288 -17.60 7.43 28.07
C ALA A 288 -18.72 8.41 28.54
N ILE A 289 -19.27 9.20 27.63
CA ILE A 289 -20.40 10.10 27.91
C ILE A 289 -21.64 9.29 28.34
N ASN A 290 -21.93 8.20 27.63
CA ASN A 290 -23.06 7.33 27.94
C ASN A 290 -22.93 6.74 29.34
N VAL A 291 -21.76 6.24 29.73
CA VAL A 291 -21.50 5.70 31.07
C VAL A 291 -21.61 6.81 32.14
N SER A 292 -21.04 7.99 31.86
CA SER A 292 -21.13 9.15 32.76
C SER A 292 -22.58 9.59 32.99
N GLY A 293 -23.41 9.60 31.95
CA GLY A 293 -24.85 9.91 32.06
C GLY A 293 -25.60 8.89 32.92
N LEU A 294 -25.30 7.60 32.78
CA LEU A 294 -25.87 6.55 33.61
C LEU A 294 -25.48 6.71 35.09
N ILE A 295 -24.20 6.98 35.36
CA ILE A 295 -23.71 7.18 36.75
C ILE A 295 -24.36 8.41 37.37
N SER A 296 -24.42 9.53 36.65
CA SER A 296 -25.06 10.78 37.13
C SER A 296 -26.54 10.58 37.43
N SER A 297 -27.27 9.88 36.58
CA SER A 297 -28.69 9.53 36.80
C SER A 297 -28.88 8.65 38.05
N GLN A 298 -27.99 7.68 38.29
CA GLN A 298 -28.04 6.84 39.48
C GLN A 298 -27.72 7.61 40.77
N MET A 299 -26.71 8.50 40.71
CA MET A 299 -26.36 9.35 41.85
C MET A 299 -27.50 10.29 42.24
N SER A 300 -28.16 10.92 41.26
CA SER A 300 -29.31 11.80 41.53
C SER A 300 -30.47 11.06 42.21
N ARG A 301 -30.75 9.83 41.80
CA ARG A 301 -31.78 8.98 42.46
C ARG A 301 -31.39 8.60 43.90
N ARG A 302 -30.12 8.19 44.12
CA ARG A 302 -29.62 7.87 45.48
C ARG A 302 -29.61 9.08 46.38
N MET A 303 -29.27 10.26 45.87
CA MET A 303 -29.32 11.51 46.62
C MET A 303 -30.77 11.84 47.03
N ALA A 304 -31.76 11.63 46.18
CA ALA A 304 -33.17 11.81 46.52
C ALA A 304 -33.62 10.82 47.63
N GLU A 305 -33.24 9.54 47.52
CA GLU A 305 -33.53 8.53 48.55
C GLU A 305 -32.85 8.88 49.89
N LEU A 306 -31.60 9.33 49.88
CA LEU A 306 -30.86 9.76 51.07
C LEU A 306 -31.47 11.03 51.68
N ALA A 307 -31.91 11.98 50.85
CA ALA A 307 -32.60 13.18 51.33
C ALA A 307 -33.94 12.84 52.05
N VAL A 308 -34.72 11.93 51.46
CA VAL A 308 -35.95 11.44 52.07
C VAL A 308 -35.68 10.73 53.44
N ARG A 309 -34.67 9.82 53.45
CA ARG A 309 -34.28 9.14 54.71
C ARG A 309 -33.80 10.12 55.77
N LYS A 310 -33.05 11.16 55.37
CA LYS A 310 -32.56 12.19 56.29
C LYS A 310 -33.68 13.11 56.80
N ALA A 311 -34.77 13.25 56.05
CA ALA A 311 -35.95 14.07 56.47
C ALA A 311 -36.90 13.32 57.45
N TYR A 312 -36.89 11.99 57.43
CA TYR A 312 -37.75 11.16 58.26
C TYR A 312 -37.01 10.48 59.45
N GLY A 313 -35.77 10.80 59.68
CA GLY A 313 -34.90 10.22 60.72
C GLY A 313 -34.11 9.08 60.23
#